data_2ee10abda8544aa1181c23de49f0de61
#
_entry.id   2ee10abda8544aa1181c23de49f0de61
#
_cell.length_a   1.000
_cell.length_b   1.000
_cell.length_c   1.000
_cell.angle_alpha   90.00
_cell.angle_beta   90.00
_cell.angle_gamma   90.00
#
_symmetry.space_group_name_H-M   'P 1'
#
loop_
_entity.id
_entity.type
_entity.pdbx_description
1 polymer ?
#
loop_
_entity_poly.entity_id
_entity_poly.type
_entity_poly.pdbx_seq_one_letter_code
_entity_poly.pdbx_strand_id
1 'polypeptide(L)'
;MLHPGTALFSWTSLLPILSGLTYALSMIAARHMGTTHSASALAFWGNSVFLGFALIMAAFLHSGAYANESGPSLGFLTRGWINPNLSDLCLMMTCGVVAAIGLWLLTQAYRMAAASTVAPFEYTGLAWSVLWGWTFWRDWPDTQGWIGFTIIAGAGIFVLWHEWQGAVVARAMPEHFG
;
A
#
# COMPACT_ATOMS: atom_id res chain seq x y z
N MET A 1 9.21 -7.17 -10.45
CA MET A 1 8.27 -6.46 -11.33
C MET A 1 7.61 -7.46 -12.26
N LEU A 2 6.31 -7.32 -12.51
CA LEU A 2 5.56 -8.21 -13.39
C LEU A 2 5.83 -7.78 -14.84
N HIS A 3 6.57 -8.59 -15.59
CA HIS A 3 6.76 -8.35 -17.03
C HIS A 3 5.64 -9.07 -17.80
N PRO A 4 4.65 -8.37 -18.34
CA PRO A 4 3.64 -9.00 -19.19
C PRO A 4 4.31 -9.44 -20.50
N GLY A 5 4.21 -10.73 -20.81
CA GLY A 5 4.73 -11.30 -22.07
C GLY A 5 5.87 -12.30 -21.95
N THR A 6 6.38 -12.56 -20.75
CA THR A 6 7.28 -13.68 -20.51
C THR A 6 6.50 -14.86 -19.96
N ALA A 7 7.01 -16.10 -20.16
CA ALA A 7 6.41 -17.36 -19.66
C ALA A 7 6.21 -17.44 -18.13
N LEU A 8 6.37 -16.31 -17.44
CA LEU A 8 6.28 -16.13 -15.98
C LEU A 8 4.95 -15.51 -15.55
N PHE A 9 3.92 -15.47 -16.41
CA PHE A 9 2.56 -15.16 -15.96
C PHE A 9 2.05 -16.35 -15.13
N SER A 10 2.45 -16.36 -13.88
CA SER A 10 2.03 -17.38 -12.90
C SER A 10 0.79 -16.88 -12.15
N TRP A 11 0.02 -17.78 -11.58
CA TRP A 11 -1.10 -17.47 -10.69
C TRP A 11 -0.71 -16.50 -9.56
N THR A 12 0.57 -16.48 -9.18
CA THR A 12 1.14 -15.53 -8.21
C THR A 12 1.04 -14.07 -8.67
N SER A 13 0.94 -13.82 -9.98
CA SER A 13 0.74 -12.47 -10.52
C SER A 13 -0.64 -11.86 -10.19
N LEU A 14 -1.60 -12.67 -9.81
CA LEU A 14 -2.91 -12.21 -9.35
C LEU A 14 -2.89 -11.69 -7.90
N LEU A 15 -1.91 -12.11 -7.09
CA LEU A 15 -1.80 -11.69 -5.69
C LEU A 15 -1.67 -10.17 -5.52
N PRO A 16 -0.82 -9.44 -6.26
CA PRO A 16 -0.76 -7.99 -6.17
C PRO A 16 -2.08 -7.30 -6.55
N ILE A 17 -2.80 -7.82 -7.56
CA ILE A 17 -4.09 -7.26 -7.99
C ILE A 17 -5.12 -7.44 -6.88
N LEU A 18 -5.21 -8.63 -6.31
CA LEU A 18 -6.12 -8.93 -5.20
C LEU A 18 -5.77 -8.12 -3.96
N SER A 19 -4.49 -7.95 -3.66
CA SER A 19 -4.00 -7.10 -2.57
C SER A 19 -4.42 -5.64 -2.76
N GLY A 20 -4.24 -5.09 -3.96
CA GLY A 20 -4.66 -3.72 -4.28
C GLY A 20 -6.17 -3.53 -4.16
N LEU A 21 -6.96 -4.48 -4.64
CA LEU A 21 -8.42 -4.46 -4.50
C LEU A 21 -8.85 -4.49 -3.02
N THR A 22 -8.26 -5.40 -2.23
CA THR A 22 -8.56 -5.53 -0.80
C THR A 22 -8.17 -4.25 -0.05
N TYR A 23 -7.03 -3.66 -0.39
CA TYR A 23 -6.59 -2.38 0.16
C TYR A 23 -7.60 -1.26 -0.15
N ALA A 24 -8.01 -1.10 -1.41
CA ALA A 24 -8.98 -0.08 -1.82
C ALA A 24 -10.32 -0.25 -1.08
N LEU A 25 -10.82 -1.48 -0.97
CA LEU A 25 -12.04 -1.78 -0.22
C LEU A 25 -11.89 -1.44 1.27
N SER A 26 -10.74 -1.70 1.88
CA SER A 26 -10.49 -1.37 3.28
C SER A 26 -10.49 0.15 3.53
N MET A 27 -9.96 0.95 2.60
CA MET A 27 -9.96 2.42 2.70
C MET A 27 -11.37 3.00 2.52
N ILE A 28 -12.17 2.45 1.60
CA ILE A 28 -13.59 2.83 1.45
C ILE A 28 -14.39 2.47 2.71
N ALA A 29 -14.16 1.28 3.27
CA ALA A 29 -14.79 0.85 4.52
C ALA A 29 -14.38 1.76 5.68
N ALA A 30 -13.11 2.13 5.81
CA ALA A 30 -12.61 3.06 6.82
C ALA A 30 -13.31 4.42 6.75
N ARG A 31 -13.56 4.92 5.55
CA ARG A 31 -14.34 6.15 5.34
C ARG A 31 -15.78 5.98 5.83
N HIS A 32 -16.44 4.90 5.44
CA HIS A 32 -17.84 4.64 5.83
C HIS A 32 -17.99 4.49 7.35
N MET A 33 -17.05 3.79 7.98
CA MET A 33 -17.02 3.61 9.44
C MET A 33 -16.50 4.84 10.20
N GLY A 34 -15.89 5.78 9.52
CA GLY A 34 -15.29 6.99 10.11
C GLY A 34 -16.30 7.93 10.78
N THR A 35 -17.59 7.78 10.50
CA THR A 35 -18.68 8.53 11.16
C THR A 35 -19.01 7.98 12.54
N THR A 36 -18.76 6.69 12.79
CA THR A 36 -19.13 5.98 14.02
C THR A 36 -17.94 5.63 14.91
N HIS A 37 -16.74 5.48 14.34
CA HIS A 37 -15.54 5.05 15.04
C HIS A 37 -14.39 6.04 14.90
N SER A 38 -13.52 6.13 15.92
CA SER A 38 -12.32 6.97 15.86
C SER A 38 -11.26 6.36 14.91
N ALA A 39 -10.39 7.22 14.33
CA ALA A 39 -9.28 6.75 13.50
C ALA A 39 -8.33 5.83 14.25
N SER A 40 -8.07 6.13 15.52
CA SER A 40 -7.22 5.30 16.39
C SER A 40 -7.83 3.91 16.64
N ALA A 41 -9.15 3.79 16.81
CA ALA A 41 -9.81 2.51 16.94
C ALA A 41 -9.71 1.68 15.65
N LEU A 42 -9.96 2.29 14.49
CA LEU A 42 -9.85 1.62 13.19
C LEU A 42 -8.41 1.17 12.91
N ALA A 43 -7.43 2.03 13.16
CA ALA A 43 -6.02 1.70 13.00
C ALA A 43 -5.58 0.60 13.98
N PHE A 44 -6.02 0.66 15.24
CA PHE A 44 -5.71 -0.37 16.24
C PHE A 44 -6.25 -1.74 15.83
N TRP A 45 -7.51 -1.83 15.47
CA TRP A 45 -8.11 -3.11 15.05
C TRP A 45 -7.49 -3.63 13.75
N GLY A 46 -7.24 -2.76 12.77
CA GLY A 46 -6.56 -3.14 11.53
C GLY A 46 -5.17 -3.72 11.78
N ASN A 47 -4.35 -3.04 12.59
CA ASN A 47 -3.02 -3.52 12.98
C ASN A 47 -3.09 -4.81 13.80
N SER A 48 -4.10 -4.97 14.67
CA SER A 48 -4.26 -6.19 15.47
C SER A 48 -4.58 -7.41 14.60
N VAL A 49 -5.44 -7.25 13.59
CA VAL A 49 -5.73 -8.31 12.62
C VAL A 49 -4.47 -8.66 11.81
N PHE A 50 -3.72 -7.64 11.38
CA PHE A 50 -2.46 -7.84 10.65
C PHE A 50 -1.42 -8.60 11.51
N LEU A 51 -1.28 -8.22 12.77
CA LEU A 51 -0.41 -8.91 13.73
C LEU A 51 -0.83 -10.36 13.94
N GLY A 52 -2.14 -10.61 14.15
CA GLY A 52 -2.67 -11.96 14.29
C GLY A 52 -2.36 -12.84 13.08
N PHE A 53 -2.57 -12.32 11.87
CA PHE A 53 -2.24 -13.04 10.64
C PHE A 53 -0.74 -13.28 10.49
N ALA A 54 0.09 -12.28 10.81
CA ALA A 54 1.55 -12.41 10.79
C ALA A 54 2.06 -13.48 11.76
N LEU A 55 1.49 -13.54 12.98
CA LEU A 55 1.83 -14.56 13.98
C LEU A 55 1.44 -15.96 13.51
N ILE A 56 0.26 -16.11 12.92
CA ILE A 56 -0.19 -17.38 12.33
C ILE A 56 0.78 -17.82 11.22
N MET A 57 1.10 -16.91 10.28
CA MET A 57 2.06 -17.20 9.23
C MET A 57 3.44 -17.56 9.78
N ALA A 58 3.92 -16.83 10.77
CA ALA A 58 5.19 -17.12 11.43
C ALA A 58 5.19 -18.53 12.08
N ALA A 59 4.09 -18.91 12.75
CA ALA A 59 3.98 -20.23 13.38
C ALA A 59 4.02 -21.39 12.35
N PHE A 60 3.39 -21.19 11.18
CA PHE A 60 3.38 -22.22 10.13
C PHE A 60 4.69 -22.27 9.33
N LEU A 61 5.31 -21.12 9.08
CA LEU A 61 6.46 -21.03 8.17
C LEU A 61 7.83 -21.00 8.88
N HIS A 62 7.85 -20.93 10.21
CA HIS A 62 9.10 -20.77 10.99
C HIS A 62 10.14 -21.86 10.72
N SER A 63 9.70 -23.09 10.41
CA SER A 63 10.58 -24.26 10.22
C SER A 63 11.33 -24.22 8.89
N GLY A 64 10.92 -23.41 7.93
CA GLY A 64 11.50 -23.42 6.58
C GLY A 64 11.22 -24.69 5.76
N ALA A 65 10.30 -25.57 6.23
CA ALA A 65 9.99 -26.83 5.57
C ALA A 65 9.53 -26.68 4.11
N TYR A 66 8.94 -25.54 3.78
CA TYR A 66 8.41 -25.23 2.45
C TYR A 66 9.38 -24.40 1.58
N ALA A 67 10.60 -24.12 2.06
CA ALA A 67 11.55 -23.26 1.34
C ALA A 67 11.99 -23.85 0.00
N ASN A 68 12.11 -25.17 -0.10
CA ASN A 68 12.57 -25.87 -1.31
C ASN A 68 11.43 -26.11 -2.33
N GLU A 69 10.18 -26.10 -1.90
CA GLU A 69 9.03 -26.34 -2.78
C GLU A 69 8.46 -25.03 -3.36
N SER A 70 8.86 -23.90 -2.79
CA SER A 70 8.40 -22.58 -3.19
C SER A 70 9.23 -22.04 -4.33
N GLY A 71 8.59 -21.64 -5.42
CA GLY A 71 9.28 -20.96 -6.52
C GLY A 71 9.99 -19.66 -6.07
N PRO A 72 10.82 -19.06 -6.91
CA PRO A 72 11.63 -17.88 -6.56
C PRO A 72 10.83 -16.71 -5.94
N SER A 73 9.57 -16.57 -6.33
CA SER A 73 8.67 -15.50 -5.85
C SER A 73 8.20 -15.67 -4.41
N LEU A 74 8.11 -16.89 -3.90
CA LEU A 74 7.60 -17.18 -2.56
C LEU A 74 8.72 -17.65 -1.61
N GLY A 75 9.91 -17.92 -2.12
CA GLY A 75 11.04 -18.45 -1.35
C GLY A 75 11.43 -17.54 -0.19
N PHE A 76 11.23 -16.23 -0.30
CA PHE A 76 11.53 -15.30 0.80
C PHE A 76 10.55 -15.44 1.98
N LEU A 77 9.28 -15.79 1.72
CA LEU A 77 8.26 -16.00 2.76
C LEU A 77 8.41 -17.34 3.48
N THR A 78 8.89 -18.34 2.76
CA THR A 78 8.97 -19.73 3.24
C THR A 78 10.33 -20.10 3.83
N ARG A 79 11.32 -19.18 3.77
CA ARG A 79 12.63 -19.39 4.39
C ARG A 79 12.50 -19.55 5.91
N GLY A 80 13.37 -20.39 6.48
CA GLY A 80 13.42 -20.60 7.93
C GLY A 80 13.70 -19.32 8.70
N TRP A 81 13.18 -19.24 9.90
CA TRP A 81 13.37 -18.10 10.79
C TRP A 81 14.84 -17.99 11.22
N ILE A 82 15.40 -16.79 11.15
CA ILE A 82 16.73 -16.47 11.65
C ILE A 82 16.55 -15.46 12.78
N ASN A 83 17.22 -15.70 13.92
CA ASN A 83 17.16 -14.76 15.02
C ASN A 83 17.86 -13.45 14.62
N PRO A 84 17.15 -12.29 14.66
CA PRO A 84 17.74 -11.01 14.32
C PRO A 84 18.79 -10.61 15.37
N ASN A 85 19.84 -9.92 14.95
CA ASN A 85 20.76 -9.30 15.86
C ASN A 85 20.13 -8.01 16.46
N LEU A 86 20.79 -7.38 17.43
CA LEU A 86 20.25 -6.19 18.09
C LEU A 86 20.03 -5.02 17.13
N SER A 87 20.91 -4.84 16.15
CA SER A 87 20.79 -3.78 15.13
C SER A 87 19.58 -4.03 14.23
N ASP A 88 19.38 -5.27 13.79
CA ASP A 88 18.24 -5.64 12.95
C ASP A 88 16.91 -5.46 13.70
N LEU A 89 16.91 -5.84 15.00
CA LEU A 89 15.75 -5.66 15.86
C LEU A 89 15.38 -4.17 16.01
N CYS A 90 16.37 -3.31 16.24
CA CYS A 90 16.15 -1.85 16.32
C CYS A 90 15.59 -1.29 15.01
N LEU A 91 16.14 -1.71 13.88
CA LEU A 91 15.63 -1.30 12.55
C LEU A 91 14.21 -1.77 12.32
N MET A 92 13.90 -3.03 12.63
CA MET A 92 12.55 -3.59 12.52
C MET A 92 11.56 -2.83 13.40
N MET A 93 11.92 -2.52 14.65
CA MET A 93 11.08 -1.72 15.55
C MET A 93 10.84 -0.31 15.00
N THR A 94 11.89 0.35 14.51
CA THR A 94 11.78 1.69 13.91
C THR A 94 10.85 1.67 12.70
N CYS A 95 11.02 0.71 11.79
CA CYS A 95 10.12 0.53 10.64
C CYS A 95 8.67 0.29 11.09
N GLY A 96 8.46 -0.54 12.12
CA GLY A 96 7.13 -0.81 12.66
C GLY A 96 6.46 0.44 13.22
N VAL A 97 7.19 1.26 13.97
CA VAL A 97 6.67 2.53 14.54
C VAL A 97 6.31 3.51 13.40
N VAL A 98 7.20 3.69 12.43
CA VAL A 98 6.94 4.57 11.28
C VAL A 98 5.74 4.10 10.48
N ALA A 99 5.62 2.80 10.22
CA ALA A 99 4.48 2.22 9.51
C ALA A 99 3.17 2.40 10.29
N ALA A 100 3.17 2.22 11.61
CA ALA A 100 1.98 2.41 12.44
C ALA A 100 1.50 3.87 12.44
N ILE A 101 2.42 4.83 12.55
CA ILE A 101 2.11 6.26 12.46
C ILE A 101 1.57 6.59 11.05
N GLY A 102 2.23 6.11 10.00
CA GLY A 102 1.80 6.31 8.61
C GLY A 102 0.39 5.79 8.36
N LEU A 103 0.10 4.57 8.81
CA LEU A 103 -1.23 3.98 8.65
C LEU A 103 -2.31 4.75 9.43
N TRP A 104 -1.98 5.22 10.65
CA TRP A 104 -2.90 6.05 11.42
C TRP A 104 -3.21 7.38 10.71
N LEU A 105 -2.19 8.07 10.18
CA LEU A 105 -2.35 9.32 9.43
C LEU A 105 -3.16 9.09 8.15
N LEU A 106 -2.88 8.03 7.43
CA LEU A 106 -3.59 7.66 6.22
C LEU A 106 -5.07 7.34 6.51
N THR A 107 -5.34 6.56 7.55
CA THR A 107 -6.72 6.27 7.99
C THR A 107 -7.44 7.56 8.35
N GLN A 108 -6.77 8.50 9.02
CA GLN A 108 -7.35 9.81 9.34
C GLN A 108 -7.66 10.62 8.08
N ALA A 109 -6.78 10.62 7.08
CA ALA A 109 -7.00 11.32 5.82
C ALA A 109 -8.25 10.77 5.10
N TYR A 110 -8.40 9.47 4.98
CA TYR A 110 -9.56 8.83 4.35
C TYR A 110 -10.88 9.03 5.12
N ARG A 111 -10.81 9.25 6.43
CA ARG A 111 -12.00 9.62 7.21
C ARG A 111 -12.46 11.04 6.93
N MET A 112 -11.54 11.97 6.71
CA MET A 112 -11.82 13.40 6.58
C MET A 112 -12.13 13.82 5.14
N ALA A 113 -11.64 13.08 4.15
CA ALA A 113 -11.75 13.44 2.74
C ALA A 113 -12.26 12.28 1.87
N ALA A 114 -12.69 12.60 0.65
CA ALA A 114 -13.07 11.61 -0.34
C ALA A 114 -11.87 10.76 -0.76
N ALA A 115 -12.10 9.47 -1.02
CA ALA A 115 -11.04 8.58 -1.47
C ALA A 115 -10.40 9.07 -2.78
N SER A 116 -11.18 9.64 -3.68
CA SER A 116 -10.71 10.26 -4.92
C SER A 116 -9.77 11.44 -4.70
N THR A 117 -9.93 12.17 -3.59
CA THR A 117 -9.05 13.29 -3.23
C THR A 117 -7.77 12.80 -2.55
N VAL A 118 -7.83 11.74 -1.74
CA VAL A 118 -6.67 11.23 -0.98
C VAL A 118 -5.78 10.32 -1.83
N ALA A 119 -6.37 9.43 -2.62
CA ALA A 119 -5.63 8.43 -3.40
C ALA A 119 -4.52 9.01 -4.31
N PRO A 120 -4.70 10.15 -4.99
CA PRO A 120 -3.62 10.73 -5.80
C PRO A 120 -2.36 11.10 -5.01
N PHE A 121 -2.52 11.45 -3.71
CA PHE A 121 -1.36 11.75 -2.86
C PHE A 121 -0.56 10.49 -2.52
N GLU A 122 -1.18 9.31 -2.51
CA GLU A 122 -0.46 8.04 -2.32
C GLU A 122 0.49 7.75 -3.48
N TYR A 123 0.20 8.25 -4.68
CA TYR A 123 1.09 8.09 -5.84
C TYR A 123 2.43 8.82 -5.67
N THR A 124 2.53 9.78 -4.75
CA THR A 124 3.82 10.38 -4.39
C THR A 124 4.78 9.32 -3.82
N GLY A 125 4.26 8.24 -3.22
CA GLY A 125 5.03 7.10 -2.75
C GLY A 125 5.85 6.43 -3.86
N LEU A 126 5.38 6.47 -5.11
CA LEU A 126 6.13 5.97 -6.26
C LEU A 126 7.42 6.79 -6.51
N ALA A 127 7.33 8.12 -6.40
CA ALA A 127 8.50 8.98 -6.54
C ALA A 127 9.52 8.71 -5.42
N TRP A 128 9.04 8.55 -4.20
CA TRP A 128 9.88 8.18 -3.05
C TRP A 128 10.50 6.80 -3.22
N SER A 129 9.78 5.81 -3.75
CA SER A 129 10.32 4.47 -3.97
C SER A 129 11.48 4.47 -4.97
N VAL A 130 11.37 5.25 -6.06
CA VAL A 130 12.46 5.43 -7.04
C VAL A 130 13.65 6.13 -6.38
N LEU A 131 13.41 7.21 -5.63
CA LEU A 131 14.46 7.95 -4.94
C LEU A 131 15.26 7.06 -3.98
N TRP A 132 14.57 6.29 -3.14
CA TRP A 132 15.22 5.41 -2.18
C TRP A 132 15.88 4.20 -2.85
N GLY A 133 15.26 3.61 -3.88
CA GLY A 133 15.84 2.54 -4.69
C GLY A 133 17.18 2.96 -5.29
N TRP A 134 17.24 4.15 -5.88
CA TRP A 134 18.47 4.69 -6.42
C TRP A 134 19.51 5.04 -5.33
N THR A 135 19.08 5.65 -4.23
CA THR A 135 19.99 6.12 -3.18
C THR A 135 20.68 4.97 -2.44
N PHE A 136 19.92 3.92 -2.07
CA PHE A 136 20.47 2.83 -1.25
C PHE A 136 20.98 1.65 -2.06
N TRP A 137 20.32 1.32 -3.17
CA TRP A 137 20.65 0.12 -3.95
C TRP A 137 21.27 0.43 -5.31
N ARG A 138 21.31 1.72 -5.71
CA ARG A 138 21.73 2.14 -7.05
C ARG A 138 20.87 1.48 -8.15
N ASP A 139 19.67 1.07 -7.80
CA ASP A 139 18.72 0.44 -8.69
C ASP A 139 17.88 1.52 -9.38
N TRP A 140 18.01 1.61 -10.69
CA TRP A 140 17.28 2.58 -11.51
C TRP A 140 16.17 1.85 -12.27
N PRO A 141 14.93 2.38 -12.29
CA PRO A 141 13.84 1.73 -13.01
C PRO A 141 14.19 1.50 -14.48
N ASP A 142 13.86 0.32 -14.98
CA ASP A 142 13.94 -0.01 -16.39
C ASP A 142 12.90 0.78 -17.22
N THR A 143 12.96 0.66 -18.54
CA THR A 143 12.02 1.36 -19.43
C THR A 143 10.58 0.99 -19.15
N GLN A 144 10.28 -0.26 -18.77
CA GLN A 144 8.93 -0.70 -18.43
C GLN A 144 8.48 -0.09 -17.10
N GLY A 145 9.36 0.03 -16.11
CA GLY A 145 9.12 0.72 -14.85
C GLY A 145 8.76 2.19 -15.07
N TRP A 146 9.48 2.90 -15.95
CA TRP A 146 9.17 4.28 -16.30
C TRP A 146 7.85 4.44 -17.04
N ILE A 147 7.49 3.53 -17.94
CA ILE A 147 6.17 3.52 -18.60
C ILE A 147 5.07 3.36 -17.54
N GLY A 148 5.20 2.37 -16.64
CA GLY A 148 4.24 2.16 -15.56
C GLY A 148 4.11 3.37 -14.62
N PHE A 149 5.23 3.97 -14.22
CA PHE A 149 5.27 5.21 -13.44
C PHE A 149 4.50 6.35 -14.12
N THR A 150 4.76 6.57 -15.39
CA THR A 150 4.11 7.66 -16.16
C THR A 150 2.61 7.45 -16.30
N ILE A 151 2.16 6.21 -16.53
CA ILE A 151 0.73 5.88 -16.62
C ILE A 151 0.04 6.14 -15.26
N ILE A 152 0.62 5.67 -14.15
CA ILE A 152 0.02 5.82 -12.81
C ILE A 152 0.02 7.29 -12.40
N ALA A 153 1.12 8.02 -12.58
CA ALA A 153 1.23 9.44 -12.28
C ALA A 153 0.23 10.26 -13.13
N GLY A 154 0.14 9.96 -14.42
CA GLY A 154 -0.81 10.60 -15.33
C GLY A 154 -2.27 10.36 -14.92
N ALA A 155 -2.61 9.14 -14.55
CA ALA A 155 -3.95 8.82 -14.04
C ALA A 155 -4.26 9.59 -12.74
N GLY A 156 -3.30 9.67 -11.81
CA GLY A 156 -3.45 10.44 -10.57
C GLY A 156 -3.69 11.93 -10.82
N ILE A 157 -2.90 12.54 -11.71
CA ILE A 157 -3.06 13.94 -12.10
C ILE A 157 -4.42 14.17 -12.77
N PHE A 158 -4.84 13.26 -13.65
CA PHE A 158 -6.15 13.34 -14.31
C PHE A 158 -7.30 13.34 -13.31
N VAL A 159 -7.28 12.45 -12.31
CA VAL A 159 -8.29 12.38 -11.25
C VAL A 159 -8.33 13.67 -10.45
N LEU A 160 -7.17 14.19 -10.02
CA LEU A 160 -7.08 15.47 -9.30
C LEU A 160 -7.67 16.63 -10.13
N TRP A 161 -7.34 16.71 -11.39
CA TRP A 161 -7.83 17.75 -12.28
C TRP A 161 -9.35 17.69 -12.45
N HIS A 162 -9.90 16.49 -12.64
CA HIS A 162 -11.35 16.28 -12.76
C HIS A 162 -12.09 16.67 -11.45
N GLU A 163 -11.56 16.28 -10.30
CA GLU A 163 -12.12 16.65 -9.00
C GLU A 163 -12.09 18.16 -8.77
N TRP A 164 -10.98 18.81 -9.13
CA TRP A 164 -10.86 20.25 -8.99
C TRP A 164 -11.87 21.00 -9.85
N GLN A 165 -12.09 20.56 -11.08
CA GLN A 165 -13.13 21.13 -11.95
C GLN A 165 -14.53 20.96 -11.34
N GLY A 166 -14.86 19.77 -10.82
CA GLY A 166 -16.13 19.52 -10.15
C GLY A 166 -16.35 20.44 -8.94
N ALA A 167 -15.32 20.65 -8.14
CA ALA A 167 -15.37 21.55 -6.98
C ALA A 167 -15.54 23.02 -7.37
N VAL A 168 -14.93 23.47 -8.46
CA VAL A 168 -15.09 24.82 -9.00
C VAL A 168 -16.53 25.04 -9.51
N VAL A 169 -17.07 24.10 -10.25
CA VAL A 169 -18.46 24.17 -10.75
C VAL A 169 -19.47 24.17 -9.61
N ALA A 170 -19.28 23.32 -8.59
CA ALA A 170 -20.16 23.31 -7.41
C ALA A 170 -20.15 24.61 -6.63
N ARG A 171 -19.01 25.32 -6.56
CA ARG A 171 -18.92 26.64 -5.92
C ARG A 171 -19.50 27.79 -6.78
N ALA A 172 -19.57 27.58 -8.09
CA ALA A 172 -20.08 28.57 -9.03
C ALA A 172 -21.61 28.55 -9.17
N MET A 173 -22.29 27.50 -8.67
CA MET A 173 -23.74 27.41 -8.60
C MET A 173 -24.21 28.08 -7.31
N PRO A 174 -24.77 29.33 -7.34
CA PRO A 174 -25.40 29.89 -6.17
C PRO A 174 -26.63 29.06 -5.81
N GLU A 175 -26.85 28.88 -4.49
CA GLU A 175 -28.06 28.27 -3.92
C GLU A 175 -29.31 29.10 -4.35
N HIS A 176 -29.80 28.81 -5.53
CA HIS A 176 -31.12 29.33 -5.96
C HIS A 176 -32.14 28.17 -5.89
N PHE A 177 -32.45 27.71 -4.70
CA PHE A 177 -33.73 27.03 -4.36
C PHE A 177 -33.77 26.90 -2.83
N GLY A 178 -34.13 28.06 -2.17
CA GLY A 178 -34.68 28.07 -0.84
C GLY A 178 -36.18 28.06 -0.90
#